data_e145944aed77a8d4553162aa3565166f
#
_entry.id   e145944aed77a8d4553162aa3565166f
#
_cell.length_a   1.000
_cell.length_b   1.000
_cell.length_c   1.000
_cell.angle_alpha   90.00
_cell.angle_beta   90.00
_cell.angle_gamma   90.00
#
_symmetry.space_group_name_H-M   'P 1'
#
loop_
_entity.id
_entity.type
_entity.pdbx_description
1 polymer ?
#
loop_
_entity_poly.entity_id
_entity_poly.type
_entity_poly.pdbx_seq_one_letter_code
_entity_poly.pdbx_strand_id
1 'polypeptide(L)'
;MQEELQYAVLHEFFAPARRNVSRGTWDYLMGGSETETTYVRNRTAIDSLAFRPRVLRNVENIDAGAEVFGRKLRLPVILAPIGSLQIGRAHV
;
A
#
# COMPACT_ATOMS: atom_id res chain seq x y z
N MET A 1 -1.54 10.92 -22.63
CA MET A 1 -0.16 10.99 -22.21
C MET A 1 0.01 10.05 -21.02
N GLN A 2 0.69 8.96 -21.24
CA GLN A 2 1.00 8.06 -20.14
C GLN A 2 2.14 8.71 -19.37
N GLU A 3 1.84 9.21 -18.18
CA GLU A 3 2.92 9.40 -17.22
C GLU A 3 3.50 8.01 -16.97
N GLU A 4 4.66 7.77 -17.47
CA GLU A 4 5.42 6.59 -17.10
C GLU A 4 5.46 6.54 -15.58
N LEU A 5 5.14 5.38 -15.01
CA LEU A 5 5.19 5.20 -13.58
C LEU A 5 6.59 5.59 -13.10
N GLN A 6 6.67 6.72 -12.45
CA GLN A 6 7.91 7.27 -11.91
C GLN A 6 8.50 6.36 -10.82
N TYR A 7 7.70 5.43 -10.31
CA TYR A 7 8.06 4.57 -9.18
C TYR A 7 7.84 3.11 -9.57
N ALA A 8 8.86 2.29 -9.38
CA ALA A 8 8.80 0.85 -9.66
C ALA A 8 8.27 0.04 -8.48
N VAL A 9 8.52 0.47 -7.26
CA VAL A 9 8.13 -0.23 -6.04
C VAL A 9 7.55 0.73 -5.01
N LEU A 10 6.74 0.19 -4.10
CA LEU A 10 5.99 1.01 -3.14
C LEU A 10 6.87 1.83 -2.20
N HIS A 11 8.02 1.32 -1.78
CA HIS A 11 8.84 2.06 -0.83
C HIS A 11 9.44 3.35 -1.42
N GLU A 12 9.48 3.48 -2.74
CA GLU A 12 9.94 4.72 -3.40
C GLU A 12 8.99 5.90 -3.15
N PHE A 13 7.74 5.62 -2.75
CA PHE A 13 6.79 6.68 -2.41
C PHE A 13 7.09 7.36 -1.06
N PHE A 14 7.90 6.77 -0.20
CA PHE A 14 8.16 7.33 1.13
C PHE A 14 8.79 8.72 1.08
N ALA A 15 9.83 8.91 0.30
CA ALA A 15 10.53 10.19 0.23
C ALA A 15 9.65 11.32 -0.33
N PRO A 16 8.95 11.15 -1.47
CA PRO A 16 8.05 12.19 -1.95
C PRO A 16 6.85 12.42 -1.03
N ALA A 17 6.30 11.38 -0.41
CA ALA A 17 5.22 11.53 0.55
C ALA A 17 5.65 12.36 1.76
N ARG A 18 6.84 12.08 2.29
CA ARG A 18 7.40 12.87 3.40
C ARG A 18 7.56 14.33 3.06
N ARG A 19 7.97 14.65 1.83
CA ARG A 19 8.11 16.05 1.39
C ARG A 19 6.78 16.77 1.21
N ASN A 20 5.70 16.03 0.94
CA ASN A 20 4.40 16.59 0.62
C ASN A 20 3.45 16.74 1.81
N VAL A 21 3.85 16.28 2.98
CA VAL A 21 3.05 16.40 4.20
C VAL A 21 3.83 17.15 5.27
N SER A 22 3.11 17.75 6.22
CA SER A 22 3.75 18.39 7.36
C SER A 22 4.48 17.36 8.24
N ARG A 23 5.44 17.81 9.02
CA ARG A 23 6.17 16.93 9.94
C ARG A 23 5.24 16.25 10.93
N GLY A 24 4.27 16.98 11.48
CA GLY A 24 3.30 16.41 12.41
C GLY A 24 2.44 15.33 11.76
N THR A 25 1.99 15.58 10.54
CA THR A 25 1.23 14.58 9.77
C THR A 25 2.08 13.34 9.46
N TRP A 26 3.31 13.55 9.07
CA TRP A 26 4.23 12.44 8.82
C TRP A 26 4.46 11.59 10.06
N ASP A 27 4.75 12.23 11.19
CA ASP A 27 4.96 11.52 12.47
C ASP A 27 3.71 10.72 12.88
N TYR A 28 2.52 11.29 12.65
CA TYR A 28 1.25 10.61 12.89
C TYR A 28 1.08 9.38 12.01
N LEU A 29 1.38 9.48 10.73
CA LEU A 29 1.23 8.38 9.78
C LEU A 29 2.22 7.25 10.03
N MET A 30 3.45 7.59 10.42
CA MET A 30 4.53 6.63 10.56
C MET A 30 4.68 6.07 11.96
N GLY A 31 4.03 6.68 12.94
CA GLY A 31 4.12 6.22 14.32
C GLY A 31 3.13 5.10 14.66
N GLY A 32 3.48 4.32 15.65
CA GLY A 32 2.61 3.30 16.24
C GLY A 32 2.40 3.55 17.72
N SER A 33 1.54 2.74 18.34
CA SER A 33 1.17 2.89 19.75
C SER A 33 2.24 2.34 20.68
N GLU A 34 2.48 3.03 21.76
CA GLU A 34 3.36 2.62 22.87
C GLU A 34 4.73 2.20 22.38
N THR A 35 5.10 0.94 22.59
CA THR A 35 6.40 0.39 22.18
C THR A 35 6.50 0.05 20.71
N GLU A 36 5.42 0.27 19.94
CA GLU A 36 5.34 -0.08 18.52
C GLU A 36 5.55 -1.57 18.22
N THR A 37 5.36 -2.43 19.21
CA THR A 37 5.58 -3.88 19.03
C THR A 37 4.65 -4.46 17.96
N THR A 38 3.36 -4.14 18.00
CA THR A 38 2.40 -4.62 17.01
C THR A 38 2.70 -4.07 15.63
N TYR A 39 3.07 -2.81 15.54
CA TYR A 39 3.47 -2.16 14.30
C TYR A 39 4.63 -2.92 13.63
N VAL A 40 5.67 -3.23 14.38
CA VAL A 40 6.82 -3.99 13.88
C VAL A 40 6.43 -5.42 13.50
N ARG A 41 5.62 -6.09 14.32
CA ARG A 41 5.15 -7.46 14.04
C ARG A 41 4.31 -7.54 12.79
N ASN A 42 3.45 -6.57 12.55
CA ASN A 42 2.64 -6.51 11.33
C ASN A 42 3.54 -6.46 10.08
N ARG A 43 4.55 -5.62 10.10
CA ARG A 43 5.49 -5.52 8.99
C ARG A 43 6.28 -6.82 8.82
N THR A 44 6.77 -7.39 9.91
CA THR A 44 7.50 -8.67 9.88
C THR A 44 6.63 -9.80 9.33
N ALA A 45 5.37 -9.86 9.70
CA ALA A 45 4.44 -10.87 9.20
C ALA A 45 4.27 -10.77 7.67
N ILE A 46 4.10 -9.57 7.15
CA ILE A 46 4.00 -9.35 5.70
C ILE A 46 5.31 -9.71 5.00
N ASP A 47 6.44 -9.29 5.55
CA ASP A 47 7.76 -9.55 4.97
C ASP A 47 8.14 -11.04 5.01
N SER A 48 7.49 -11.83 5.87
CA SER A 48 7.71 -13.27 5.93
C SER A 48 7.03 -14.06 4.82
N LEU A 49 6.10 -13.43 4.10
CA LEU A 49 5.41 -14.06 2.98
C LEU A 49 6.28 -14.02 1.74
N ALA A 50 6.30 -15.12 1.01
CA ALA A 50 7.02 -15.21 -0.24
C ALA A 50 6.17 -15.86 -1.32
N PHE A 51 6.40 -15.48 -2.55
CA PHE A 51 5.77 -16.13 -3.68
C PHE A 51 6.51 -17.43 -4.01
N ARG A 52 5.73 -18.45 -4.36
CA ARG A 52 6.28 -19.68 -4.94
C ARG A 52 6.11 -19.59 -6.45
N PRO A 53 7.14 -19.20 -7.19
CA PRO A 53 7.02 -19.11 -8.63
C PRO A 53 6.82 -20.48 -9.24
N ARG A 54 6.08 -20.52 -10.35
CA ARG A 54 5.89 -21.72 -11.15
C ARG A 54 6.54 -21.50 -12.51
N VAL A 55 7.13 -22.57 -13.05
CA VAL A 55 7.76 -22.52 -14.36
C VAL A 55 6.88 -23.26 -15.37
N LEU A 56 7.12 -23.01 -16.65
CA LEU A 56 6.42 -23.65 -17.78
C LEU A 56 4.90 -23.48 -17.73
N ARG A 57 4.46 -22.31 -17.27
CA ARG A 57 3.05 -21.92 -17.28
C ARG A 57 2.82 -20.88 -18.36
N ASN A 58 1.74 -21.03 -19.12
CA ASN A 58 1.31 -19.99 -20.04
C ASN A 58 0.74 -18.81 -19.25
N VAL A 59 1.39 -17.65 -19.39
CA VAL A 59 1.00 -16.39 -18.71
C VAL A 59 0.62 -15.31 -19.71
N GLU A 60 0.27 -15.71 -20.94
CA GLU A 60 -0.15 -14.77 -21.98
C GLU A 60 -1.36 -13.95 -21.57
N ASN A 61 -2.33 -14.61 -20.97
CA ASN A 61 -3.54 -13.96 -20.47
C ASN A 61 -3.65 -14.15 -18.96
N ILE A 62 -3.45 -13.08 -18.22
CA ILE A 62 -3.51 -13.10 -16.77
C ILE A 62 -4.83 -12.46 -16.33
N ASP A 63 -5.61 -13.21 -15.57
CA ASP A 63 -6.80 -12.71 -14.90
C ASP A 63 -6.61 -12.87 -13.39
N ALA A 64 -6.35 -11.75 -12.72
CA ALA A 64 -6.22 -11.66 -11.27
C ALA A 64 -7.52 -11.17 -10.61
N GLY A 65 -8.62 -11.11 -11.36
CA GLY A 65 -9.89 -10.61 -10.88
C GLY A 65 -10.52 -11.49 -9.80
N ALA A 66 -11.35 -10.86 -9.00
CA ALA A 66 -12.16 -11.54 -7.99
C ALA A 66 -13.53 -10.86 -7.87
N GLU A 67 -14.49 -11.59 -7.33
CA GLU A 67 -15.79 -11.02 -7.01
C GLU A 67 -15.95 -10.94 -5.50
N VAL A 68 -16.25 -9.75 -4.98
CA VAL A 68 -16.47 -9.51 -3.56
C VAL A 68 -17.77 -8.73 -3.39
N PHE A 69 -18.69 -9.28 -2.63
CA PHE A 69 -20.01 -8.69 -2.39
C PHE A 69 -20.75 -8.27 -3.67
N GLY A 70 -20.70 -9.12 -4.70
CA GLY A 70 -21.33 -8.84 -5.98
C GLY A 70 -20.59 -7.84 -6.88
N ARG A 71 -19.44 -7.34 -6.46
CA ARG A 71 -18.61 -6.43 -7.24
C ARG A 71 -17.41 -7.17 -7.83
N LYS A 72 -17.18 -6.95 -9.11
CA LYS A 72 -15.98 -7.46 -9.78
C LYS A 72 -14.81 -6.54 -9.52
N LEU A 73 -13.73 -7.12 -9.02
CA LEU A 73 -12.48 -6.41 -8.77
C LEU A 73 -11.42 -6.89 -9.76
N ARG A 74 -10.60 -5.99 -10.24
CA ARG A 74 -9.46 -6.33 -11.11
C ARG A 74 -8.37 -7.08 -10.36
N LEU A 75 -8.25 -6.85 -9.06
CA LEU A 75 -7.36 -7.51 -8.12
C LEU A 75 -8.14 -7.77 -6.83
N PRO A 76 -7.86 -8.87 -6.11
CA PRO A 76 -8.51 -9.13 -4.83
C PRO A 76 -7.92 -8.28 -3.69
N VAL A 77 -7.86 -6.97 -3.91
CA VAL A 77 -7.27 -6.01 -2.98
C VAL A 77 -8.26 -4.87 -2.76
N ILE A 78 -8.54 -4.59 -1.52
CA ILE A 78 -9.41 -3.50 -1.09
C ILE A 78 -8.64 -2.65 -0.09
N LEU A 79 -8.62 -1.33 -0.33
CA LEU A 79 -8.09 -0.41 0.66
C LEU A 79 -9.12 -0.20 1.75
N ALA A 80 -8.73 -0.48 2.99
CA ALA A 80 -9.57 -0.21 4.14
C ALA A 80 -9.80 1.30 4.29
N PRO A 81 -10.95 1.72 4.81
CA PRO A 81 -11.15 3.12 5.12
C PRO A 81 -10.15 3.56 6.20
N ILE A 82 -9.51 4.68 5.97
CA ILE A 82 -8.51 5.23 6.88
C ILE A 82 -9.03 6.56 7.40
N GLY A 83 -9.11 6.70 8.71
CA GLY A 83 -9.46 7.96 9.35
C GLY A 83 -8.33 8.98 9.24
N SER A 84 -8.68 10.23 9.41
CA SER A 84 -7.71 11.34 9.49
C SER A 84 -6.88 11.60 8.23
N LEU A 85 -7.27 11.06 7.09
CA LEU A 85 -6.59 11.36 5.82
C LEU A 85 -6.71 12.83 5.42
N GLN A 86 -7.66 13.55 5.99
CA GLN A 86 -7.86 14.98 5.70
C GLN A 86 -6.94 15.90 6.50
N ILE A 87 -6.16 15.38 7.43
CA ILE A 87 -5.23 16.19 8.22
C ILE A 87 -4.29 16.99 7.33
N GLY A 88 -3.87 16.43 6.20
CA GLY A 88 -3.05 17.13 5.22
C GLY A 88 -3.82 17.98 4.21
N ARG A 89 -5.17 17.87 4.19
CA ARG A 89 -6.04 18.61 3.25
C ARG A 89 -6.79 19.77 3.87
N ALA A 90 -6.91 19.78 5.17
CA ALA A 90 -7.76 20.74 5.88
C ALA A 90 -7.28 22.18 5.77
N HIS A 91 -6.19 22.43 5.10
CA HIS A 91 -5.54 23.73 5.05
C HIS A 91 -5.21 24.21 3.64
N VAL A 92 -5.91 23.66 2.67
CA VAL A 92 -5.80 24.13 1.29
C VAL A 92 -6.93 25.10 0.98
#